data_c808f9a98074400f3c474677d12996fb
#
_entry.id   c808f9a98074400f3c474677d12996fb
#
_cell.length_a   1.000
_cell.length_b   1.000
_cell.length_c   1.000
_cell.angle_alpha   90.00
_cell.angle_beta   90.00
_cell.angle_gamma   90.00
#
_symmetry.space_group_name_H-M   'P 1'
#
loop_
_entity.id
_entity.type
_entity.pdbx_description
1 polymer ?
#
loop_
_entity_poly.entity_id
_entity_poly.type
_entity_poly.pdbx_seq_one_letter_code
_entity_poly.pdbx_strand_id
1 'polypeptide(L)'
;MTDTTTDILVAGTSGGVGATTVAALLFAAMNSDPHGAPLLLDHSAGELGLRLPDGDDVAKVDSKLTLHDLGPHAAAAVPRLADPRTVLILVVPATPAGCAAAERVVAPVSERQLRRVLVAAVGVFGRHRIGPRLQELGRRVGARSVILLPQDLALAAGGRIPSIRLATHTVRAQRQLASVLRERLRSL
;
A
#
# COMPACT_ATOMS: atom_id res chain seq x y z
N MET A 1 -28.16 -1.29 12.33
CA MET A 1 -26.75 -1.62 12.68
C MET A 1 -25.93 -1.20 11.48
N THR A 2 -25.19 -0.09 11.58
CA THR A 2 -24.27 0.35 10.52
C THR A 2 -23.10 -0.64 10.50
N ASP A 3 -23.02 -1.38 9.42
CA ASP A 3 -21.92 -2.32 9.17
C ASP A 3 -20.61 -1.50 9.12
N THR A 4 -19.78 -1.66 10.13
CA THR A 4 -18.61 -0.81 10.34
C THR A 4 -17.43 -1.34 9.55
N THR A 5 -17.38 -1.00 8.27
CA THR A 5 -16.28 -1.36 7.36
C THR A 5 -15.05 -0.49 7.63
N THR A 6 -13.87 -1.06 7.53
CA THR A 6 -12.58 -0.36 7.61
C THR A 6 -11.98 -0.22 6.22
N ASP A 7 -11.60 1.00 5.85
CA ASP A 7 -11.06 1.31 4.53
C ASP A 7 -9.53 1.31 4.53
N ILE A 8 -8.95 0.58 3.60
CA ILE A 8 -7.52 0.57 3.29
C ILE A 8 -7.34 1.26 1.95
N LEU A 9 -6.76 2.44 1.95
CA LEU A 9 -6.51 3.23 0.73
C LEU A 9 -5.08 3.01 0.27
N VAL A 10 -4.89 2.59 -0.98
CA VAL A 10 -3.58 2.51 -1.62
C VAL A 10 -3.50 3.62 -2.67
N ALA A 11 -2.59 4.56 -2.49
CA ALA A 11 -2.49 5.72 -3.38
C ALA A 11 -1.03 6.11 -3.65
N GLY A 12 -0.72 6.37 -4.90
CA GLY A 12 0.59 6.81 -5.36
C GLY A 12 0.75 8.32 -5.37
N THR A 13 1.96 8.80 -5.11
CA THR A 13 2.31 10.24 -5.21
C THR A 13 2.39 10.73 -6.66
N SER A 14 2.45 9.82 -7.63
CA SER A 14 2.48 10.12 -9.06
C SER A 14 2.03 8.91 -9.89
N GLY A 15 1.76 9.14 -11.17
CA GLY A 15 1.50 8.07 -12.14
C GLY A 15 2.70 7.14 -12.29
N GLY A 16 2.46 5.86 -12.53
CA GLY A 16 3.49 4.86 -12.77
C GLY A 16 4.34 4.46 -11.54
N VAL A 17 4.05 4.97 -10.35
CA VAL A 17 4.80 4.62 -9.13
C VAL A 17 4.51 3.21 -8.61
N GLY A 18 3.51 2.53 -9.17
CA GLY A 18 3.18 1.15 -8.81
C GLY A 18 2.12 1.01 -7.71
N ALA A 19 1.23 2.00 -7.52
CA ALA A 19 0.12 1.93 -6.55
C ALA A 19 -0.73 0.67 -6.78
N THR A 20 -1.19 0.46 -8.01
CA THR A 20 -1.96 -0.74 -8.42
C THR A 20 -1.21 -2.04 -8.15
N THR A 21 0.11 -2.07 -8.39
CA THR A 21 0.94 -3.24 -8.08
C THR A 21 0.99 -3.50 -6.57
N VAL A 22 1.15 -2.45 -5.76
CA VAL A 22 1.16 -2.57 -4.29
C VAL A 22 -0.20 -3.01 -3.78
N ALA A 23 -1.30 -2.49 -4.33
CA ALA A 23 -2.66 -2.92 -3.99
C ALA A 23 -2.86 -4.41 -4.30
N ALA A 24 -2.45 -4.88 -5.48
CA ALA A 24 -2.56 -6.29 -5.86
C ALA A 24 -1.69 -7.20 -4.98
N LEU A 25 -0.44 -6.82 -4.68
CA LEU A 25 0.43 -7.57 -3.76
C LEU A 25 -0.17 -7.66 -2.36
N LEU A 26 -0.73 -6.57 -1.87
CA LEU A 26 -1.35 -6.53 -0.55
C LEU A 26 -2.62 -7.39 -0.51
N PHE A 27 -3.48 -7.27 -1.53
CA PHE A 27 -4.67 -8.11 -1.66
C PHE A 27 -4.30 -9.59 -1.62
N ALA A 28 -3.35 -10.04 -2.44
CA ALA A 28 -2.89 -11.43 -2.45
C ALA A 28 -2.37 -11.89 -1.08
N ALA A 29 -1.64 -11.03 -0.35
CA ALA A 29 -1.14 -11.35 1.00
C ALA A 29 -2.25 -11.43 2.05
N MET A 30 -3.36 -10.70 1.85
CA MET A 30 -4.50 -10.69 2.76
C MET A 30 -5.54 -11.76 2.39
N ASN A 31 -5.64 -12.12 1.12
CA ASN A 31 -6.58 -13.15 0.64
C ASN A 31 -6.28 -14.53 1.23
N SER A 32 -5.04 -14.78 1.60
CA SER A 32 -4.61 -16.01 2.29
C SER A 32 -4.89 -16.00 3.80
N ASP A 33 -5.50 -14.92 4.33
CA ASP A 33 -5.78 -14.79 5.76
C ASP A 33 -7.08 -15.52 6.14
N PRO A 34 -7.08 -16.33 7.21
CA PRO A 34 -8.29 -16.96 7.72
C PRO A 34 -9.37 -15.97 8.17
N HIS A 35 -9.01 -14.71 8.44
CA HIS A 35 -9.97 -13.66 8.82
C HIS A 35 -10.71 -13.02 7.62
N GLY A 36 -10.49 -13.52 6.41
CA GLY A 36 -11.17 -13.11 5.18
C GLY A 36 -10.39 -12.11 4.35
N ALA A 37 -10.55 -12.23 3.03
CA ALA A 37 -10.02 -11.28 2.07
C ALA A 37 -10.76 -9.94 2.16
N PRO A 38 -10.10 -8.79 1.96
CA PRO A 38 -10.78 -7.52 1.84
C PRO A 38 -11.66 -7.49 0.58
N LEU A 39 -12.75 -6.72 0.61
CA LEU A 39 -13.44 -6.31 -0.61
C LEU A 39 -12.48 -5.41 -1.41
N LEU A 40 -12.30 -5.71 -2.69
CA LEU A 40 -11.39 -4.97 -3.55
C LEU A 40 -12.16 -3.98 -4.43
N LEU A 41 -11.80 -2.68 -4.35
CA LEU A 41 -12.38 -1.62 -5.16
C LEU A 41 -11.29 -0.95 -5.99
N ASP A 42 -11.45 -1.02 -7.31
CA ASP A 42 -10.54 -0.42 -8.28
C ASP A 42 -11.05 0.95 -8.73
N HIS A 43 -10.27 1.99 -8.43
CA HIS A 43 -10.49 3.35 -8.89
C HIS A 43 -9.44 3.79 -9.94
N SER A 44 -8.61 2.83 -10.41
CA SER A 44 -7.51 3.05 -11.36
C SER A 44 -7.84 2.71 -12.81
N ALA A 45 -9.13 2.80 -13.19
CA ALA A 45 -9.63 2.53 -14.54
C ALA A 45 -9.48 1.07 -15.03
N GLY A 46 -9.53 0.08 -14.12
CA GLY A 46 -9.56 -1.35 -14.47
C GLY A 46 -8.21 -2.03 -14.54
N GLU A 47 -7.11 -1.36 -14.21
CA GLU A 47 -5.77 -1.95 -14.26
C GLU A 47 -5.53 -2.97 -13.14
N LEU A 48 -6.23 -2.84 -12.00
CA LEU A 48 -6.02 -3.69 -10.84
C LEU A 48 -6.37 -5.16 -11.13
N GLY A 49 -7.50 -5.40 -11.80
CA GLY A 49 -7.91 -6.76 -12.20
C GLY A 49 -6.88 -7.47 -13.08
N LEU A 50 -6.16 -6.72 -13.93
CA LEU A 50 -5.09 -7.23 -14.77
C LEU A 50 -3.82 -7.58 -13.99
N ARG A 51 -3.69 -7.08 -12.75
CA ARG A 51 -2.53 -7.30 -11.89
C ARG A 51 -2.72 -8.41 -10.87
N LEU A 52 -3.95 -8.83 -10.60
CA LEU A 52 -4.19 -9.88 -9.60
C LEU A 52 -3.53 -11.20 -10.00
N PRO A 53 -2.96 -11.95 -9.06
CA PRO A 53 -2.46 -13.30 -9.28
C PRO A 53 -3.56 -14.25 -9.78
N ASP A 54 -3.16 -15.31 -10.48
CA ASP A 54 -4.10 -16.35 -10.90
C ASP A 54 -4.71 -17.06 -9.66
N GLY A 55 -6.03 -17.25 -9.68
CA GLY A 55 -6.77 -17.96 -8.62
C GLY A 55 -7.25 -17.09 -7.46
N ASP A 56 -6.97 -15.79 -7.46
CA ASP A 56 -7.57 -14.86 -6.50
C ASP A 56 -8.97 -14.44 -6.97
N ASP A 57 -9.98 -15.24 -6.61
CA ASP A 57 -11.37 -14.85 -6.80
C ASP A 57 -11.76 -13.68 -5.90
N VAL A 58 -12.23 -12.59 -6.52
CA VAL A 58 -12.61 -11.34 -5.87
C VAL A 58 -13.86 -11.45 -4.97
N ALA A 59 -14.50 -12.61 -4.95
CA ALA A 59 -15.82 -12.81 -4.38
C ALA A 59 -15.80 -13.43 -2.96
N LYS A 60 -15.48 -12.61 -1.94
CA LYS A 60 -15.98 -12.89 -0.58
C LYS A 60 -16.76 -11.67 -0.08
N VAL A 61 -18.06 -11.76 -0.15
CA VAL A 61 -19.04 -10.67 0.04
C VAL A 61 -19.19 -10.20 1.50
N ASP A 62 -18.50 -10.80 2.46
CA ASP A 62 -18.70 -10.53 3.88
C ASP A 62 -17.43 -10.01 4.59
N SER A 63 -16.69 -9.13 3.91
CA SER A 63 -15.47 -8.58 4.47
C SER A 63 -15.72 -7.26 5.20
N LYS A 64 -15.28 -7.17 6.45
CA LYS A 64 -15.24 -5.91 7.22
C LYS A 64 -14.11 -4.98 6.77
N LEU A 65 -13.34 -5.37 5.76
CA LEU A 65 -12.22 -4.61 5.21
C LEU A 65 -12.49 -4.31 3.74
N THR A 66 -12.25 -3.07 3.34
CA THR A 66 -12.28 -2.67 1.93
C THR A 66 -10.90 -2.15 1.53
N LEU A 67 -10.32 -2.70 0.48
CA LEU A 67 -9.07 -2.25 -0.12
C LEU A 67 -9.37 -1.45 -1.38
N HIS A 68 -9.01 -0.18 -1.39
CA HIS A 68 -9.19 0.73 -2.51
C HIS A 68 -7.86 0.95 -3.23
N ASP A 69 -7.79 0.65 -4.51
CA ASP A 69 -6.72 1.16 -5.38
C ASP A 69 -7.14 2.54 -5.91
N LEU A 70 -6.49 3.58 -5.44
CA LEU A 70 -6.75 4.97 -5.85
C LEU A 70 -5.81 5.43 -6.97
N GLY A 71 -4.93 4.55 -7.49
CA GLY A 71 -3.96 4.94 -8.50
C GLY A 71 -3.07 6.10 -8.03
N PRO A 72 -2.84 7.15 -8.86
CA PRO A 72 -1.92 8.26 -8.55
C PRO A 72 -2.52 9.38 -7.69
N HIS A 73 -3.61 9.13 -6.96
CA HIS A 73 -4.41 10.17 -6.30
C HIS A 73 -4.16 10.30 -4.80
N ALA A 74 -2.88 10.26 -4.35
CA ALA A 74 -2.52 10.34 -2.94
C ALA A 74 -3.08 11.59 -2.23
N ALA A 75 -3.08 12.76 -2.87
CA ALA A 75 -3.62 13.98 -2.28
C ALA A 75 -5.14 13.88 -2.02
N ALA A 76 -5.89 13.21 -2.89
CA ALA A 76 -7.32 12.99 -2.74
C ALA A 76 -7.66 11.96 -1.64
N ALA A 77 -6.69 11.11 -1.24
CA ALA A 77 -6.85 10.16 -0.15
C ALA A 77 -6.78 10.81 1.23
N VAL A 78 -6.05 11.93 1.38
CA VAL A 78 -5.80 12.58 2.67
C VAL A 78 -7.07 12.99 3.42
N PRO A 79 -8.08 13.62 2.81
CA PRO A 79 -9.34 13.96 3.50
C PRO A 79 -10.06 12.75 4.08
N ARG A 80 -9.93 11.55 3.47
CA ARG A 80 -10.56 10.32 3.96
C ARG A 80 -9.97 9.84 5.30
N LEU A 81 -8.78 10.31 5.67
CA LEU A 81 -8.19 10.07 7.00
C LEU A 81 -8.96 10.78 8.14
N ALA A 82 -9.95 11.62 7.84
CA ALA A 82 -10.87 12.14 8.86
C ALA A 82 -11.67 11.00 9.53
N ASP A 83 -12.03 9.95 8.78
CA ASP A 83 -12.60 8.74 9.37
C ASP A 83 -11.51 7.97 10.13
N PRO A 84 -11.69 7.70 11.44
CA PRO A 84 -10.72 6.97 12.25
C PRO A 84 -10.48 5.52 11.78
N ARG A 85 -11.37 4.95 10.97
CA ARG A 85 -11.26 3.59 10.43
C ARG A 85 -10.57 3.53 9.07
N THR A 86 -10.03 4.64 8.59
CA THR A 86 -9.29 4.68 7.33
C THR A 86 -7.79 4.58 7.58
N VAL A 87 -7.13 3.67 6.86
CA VAL A 87 -5.66 3.54 6.79
C VAL A 87 -5.20 3.91 5.39
N LEU A 88 -4.16 4.73 5.27
CA LEU A 88 -3.56 5.10 3.99
C LEU A 88 -2.21 4.40 3.80
N ILE A 89 -2.04 3.72 2.68
CA ILE A 89 -0.76 3.23 2.18
C ILE A 89 -0.32 4.18 1.06
N LEU A 90 0.62 5.03 1.39
CA LEU A 90 1.20 5.99 0.46
C LEU A 90 2.34 5.34 -0.31
N VAL A 91 2.15 5.15 -1.63
CA VAL A 91 3.15 4.55 -2.50
C VAL A 91 4.01 5.64 -3.12
N VAL A 92 5.32 5.54 -2.92
CA VAL A 92 6.27 6.57 -3.31
C VAL A 92 7.48 5.98 -4.04
N PRO A 93 8.04 6.63 -5.06
CA PRO A 93 9.33 6.23 -5.57
C PRO A 93 10.39 6.42 -4.47
N ALA A 94 11.30 5.46 -4.31
CA ALA A 94 12.40 5.57 -3.35
C ALA A 94 13.50 6.52 -3.83
N THR A 95 13.12 7.71 -4.31
CA THR A 95 13.99 8.77 -4.82
C THR A 95 13.82 10.04 -3.98
N PRO A 96 14.78 10.97 -3.98
CA PRO A 96 14.64 12.25 -3.28
C PRO A 96 13.39 13.04 -3.69
N ALA A 97 13.04 13.01 -4.98
CA ALA A 97 11.84 13.67 -5.50
C ALA A 97 10.55 12.99 -5.03
N GLY A 98 10.52 11.64 -5.01
CA GLY A 98 9.39 10.86 -4.49
C GLY A 98 9.18 11.12 -3.01
N CYS A 99 10.24 11.14 -2.20
CA CYS A 99 10.15 11.47 -0.78
C CYS A 99 9.62 12.90 -0.58
N ALA A 100 10.08 13.89 -1.35
CA ALA A 100 9.58 15.26 -1.27
C ALA A 100 8.10 15.37 -1.67
N ALA A 101 7.65 14.56 -2.63
CA ALA A 101 6.23 14.47 -2.98
C ALA A 101 5.41 13.87 -1.83
N ALA A 102 5.90 12.80 -1.19
CA ALA A 102 5.27 12.21 -0.02
C ALA A 102 5.18 13.19 1.16
N GLU A 103 6.26 13.93 1.44
CA GLU A 103 6.29 14.97 2.48
C GLU A 103 5.18 16.01 2.27
N ARG A 104 4.96 16.46 1.03
CA ARG A 104 3.87 17.38 0.69
C ARG A 104 2.48 16.77 0.93
N VAL A 105 2.29 15.50 0.60
CA VAL A 105 1.01 14.79 0.83
C VAL A 105 0.72 14.68 2.32
N VAL A 106 1.73 14.34 3.15
CA VAL A 106 1.53 14.17 4.59
C VAL A 106 1.63 15.48 5.38
N ALA A 107 2.03 16.60 4.74
CA ALA A 107 2.17 17.90 5.41
C ALA A 107 0.91 18.36 6.15
N PRO A 108 -0.31 18.27 5.55
CA PRO A 108 -1.55 18.68 6.21
C PRO A 108 -2.11 17.65 7.19
N VAL A 109 -1.49 16.45 7.28
CA VAL A 109 -2.00 15.34 8.10
C VAL A 109 -1.62 15.54 9.56
N SER A 110 -2.58 15.50 10.48
CA SER A 110 -2.34 15.60 11.92
C SER A 110 -1.57 14.40 12.46
N GLU A 111 -0.88 14.55 13.59
CA GLU A 111 -0.11 13.47 14.23
C GLU A 111 -0.95 12.22 14.50
N ARG A 112 -2.20 12.40 14.93
CA ARG A 112 -3.13 11.29 15.16
C ARG A 112 -3.43 10.52 13.87
N GLN A 113 -3.62 11.24 12.76
CA GLN A 113 -3.86 10.65 11.44
C GLN A 113 -2.59 10.01 10.87
N LEU A 114 -1.40 10.60 11.10
CA LEU A 114 -0.12 10.04 10.66
C LEU A 114 0.13 8.63 11.18
N ARG A 115 -0.39 8.29 12.35
CA ARG A 115 -0.34 6.93 12.89
C ARG A 115 -1.05 5.90 12.01
N ARG A 116 -1.92 6.34 11.11
CA ARG A 116 -2.68 5.51 10.16
C ARG A 116 -2.13 5.60 8.73
N VAL A 117 -0.96 6.21 8.56
CA VAL A 117 -0.26 6.27 7.28
C VAL A 117 0.90 5.27 7.28
N LEU A 118 0.92 4.40 6.29
CA LEU A 118 2.06 3.55 5.93
C LEU A 118 2.68 4.08 4.64
N VAL A 119 3.97 3.92 4.48
CA VAL A 119 4.70 4.32 3.27
C VAL A 119 5.30 3.08 2.63
N ALA A 120 4.91 2.81 1.39
CA ALA A 120 5.53 1.81 0.53
C ALA A 120 6.51 2.51 -0.42
N ALA A 121 7.80 2.46 -0.11
CA ALA A 121 8.85 3.05 -0.95
C ALA A 121 9.29 2.04 -2.01
N VAL A 122 8.99 2.34 -3.28
CA VAL A 122 9.14 1.43 -4.43
C VAL A 122 10.37 1.76 -5.25
N GLY A 123 10.98 0.74 -5.86
CA GLY A 123 12.11 0.91 -6.74
C GLY A 123 13.46 0.97 -6.02
N VAL A 124 13.55 0.36 -4.85
CA VAL A 124 14.82 0.24 -4.12
C VAL A 124 15.72 -0.77 -4.81
N PHE A 125 16.88 -0.33 -5.29
CA PHE A 125 17.89 -1.20 -5.89
C PHE A 125 18.88 -1.72 -4.84
N GLY A 126 19.07 -3.03 -4.79
CA GLY A 126 20.11 -3.68 -3.97
C GLY A 126 19.95 -3.47 -2.46
N ARG A 127 21.06 -3.57 -1.71
CA ARG A 127 21.12 -3.31 -0.27
C ARG A 127 21.26 -1.81 0.01
N HIS A 128 20.40 -0.98 -0.51
CA HIS A 128 20.53 0.45 -0.30
C HIS A 128 20.16 0.83 1.14
N ARG A 129 21.01 1.64 1.72
CA ARG A 129 20.67 2.38 2.96
C ARG A 129 19.50 3.30 2.66
N ILE A 130 18.55 3.31 3.55
CA ILE A 130 17.45 4.29 3.50
C ILE A 130 18.07 5.69 3.41
N GLY A 131 17.81 6.40 2.31
CA GLY A 131 18.33 7.75 2.12
C GLY A 131 17.82 8.72 3.20
N PRO A 132 18.53 9.83 3.47
CA PRO A 132 18.20 10.75 4.57
C PRO A 132 16.76 11.30 4.49
N ARG A 133 16.23 11.56 3.30
CA ARG A 133 14.84 12.00 3.14
C ARG A 133 13.82 10.93 3.49
N LEU A 134 14.07 9.67 3.13
CA LEU A 134 13.18 8.57 3.50
C LEU A 134 13.24 8.29 5.02
N GLN A 135 14.42 8.50 5.65
CA GLN A 135 14.55 8.46 7.11
C GLN A 135 13.73 9.57 7.78
N GLU A 136 13.77 10.80 7.22
CA GLU A 136 12.97 11.92 7.72
C GLU A 136 11.46 11.62 7.63
N LEU A 137 11.02 11.15 6.47
CA LEU A 137 9.64 10.70 6.30
C LEU A 137 9.27 9.61 7.33
N GLY A 138 10.20 8.65 7.56
CA GLY A 138 10.04 7.61 8.56
C GLY A 138 9.96 8.14 10.00
N ARG A 139 10.70 9.19 10.35
CA ARG A 139 10.57 9.85 11.66
C ARG A 139 9.18 10.45 11.84
N ARG A 140 8.60 10.99 10.78
CA ARG A 140 7.29 11.63 10.80
C ARG A 140 6.13 10.64 10.89
N VAL A 141 6.12 9.57 10.05
CA VAL A 141 5.02 8.57 10.01
C VAL A 141 5.26 7.39 10.97
N GLY A 142 6.43 7.32 11.57
CA GLY A 142 6.92 6.18 12.36
C GLY A 142 7.86 5.29 11.53
N ALA A 143 9.03 4.97 12.07
CA ALA A 143 10.08 4.24 11.35
C ALA A 143 9.63 2.85 10.85
N ARG A 144 8.78 2.16 11.62
CA ARG A 144 8.20 0.86 11.22
C ARG A 144 7.12 0.98 10.15
N SER A 145 6.60 2.19 9.91
CA SER A 145 5.57 2.46 8.91
C SER A 145 6.14 2.64 7.50
N VAL A 146 7.47 2.64 7.33
CA VAL A 146 8.13 2.72 6.02
C VAL A 146 8.60 1.33 5.61
N ILE A 147 8.02 0.82 4.54
CA ILE A 147 8.34 -0.49 3.97
C ILE A 147 9.03 -0.28 2.62
N LEU A 148 10.22 -0.89 2.46
CA LEU A 148 10.98 -0.82 1.23
C LEU A 148 10.54 -1.96 0.31
N LEU A 149 9.99 -1.62 -0.85
CA LEU A 149 9.65 -2.54 -1.92
C LEU A 149 10.77 -2.51 -2.97
N PRO A 150 11.60 -3.54 -3.03
CA PRO A 150 12.71 -3.58 -3.97
C PRO A 150 12.20 -3.71 -5.40
N GLN A 151 13.03 -3.32 -6.36
CA GLN A 151 12.73 -3.54 -7.75
C GLN A 151 12.72 -5.03 -8.06
N ASP A 152 11.66 -5.47 -8.74
CA ASP A 152 11.47 -6.84 -9.17
C ASP A 152 11.08 -6.85 -10.65
N LEU A 153 11.87 -7.53 -11.47
CA LEU A 153 11.65 -7.61 -12.90
C LEU A 153 10.31 -8.29 -13.24
N ALA A 154 9.87 -9.24 -12.42
CA ALA A 154 8.59 -9.89 -12.58
C ALA A 154 7.41 -8.91 -12.40
N LEU A 155 7.58 -7.88 -11.56
CA LEU A 155 6.59 -6.81 -11.39
C LEU A 155 6.69 -5.75 -12.49
N ALA A 156 7.89 -5.49 -12.99
CA ALA A 156 8.14 -4.50 -14.05
C ALA A 156 7.59 -4.90 -15.42
N ALA A 157 7.46 -6.21 -15.67
CA ALA A 157 6.94 -6.74 -16.93
C ALA A 157 5.47 -6.37 -17.23
N GLY A 158 4.74 -5.88 -16.25
CA GLY A 158 3.30 -5.61 -16.38
C GLY A 158 2.45 -6.89 -16.35
N GLY A 159 1.14 -6.74 -16.58
CA GLY A 159 0.19 -7.86 -16.55
C GLY A 159 0.05 -8.50 -15.17
N ARG A 160 -0.44 -9.74 -15.12
CA ARG A 160 -0.66 -10.50 -13.88
C ARG A 160 0.63 -10.71 -13.09
N ILE A 161 0.55 -10.58 -11.78
CA ILE A 161 1.68 -10.81 -10.89
C ILE A 161 1.92 -12.32 -10.79
N PRO A 162 3.10 -12.82 -11.26
CA PRO A 162 3.40 -14.24 -11.21
C PRO A 162 3.83 -14.63 -9.79
N SER A 163 2.91 -15.14 -8.99
CA SER A 163 3.13 -15.50 -7.57
C SER A 163 4.35 -16.43 -7.35
N ILE A 164 4.65 -17.30 -8.32
CA ILE A 164 5.77 -18.27 -8.26
C ILE A 164 7.13 -17.63 -8.64
N ARG A 165 7.14 -16.47 -9.32
CA ARG A 165 8.36 -15.85 -9.87
C ARG A 165 8.82 -14.59 -9.14
N LEU A 166 8.11 -14.22 -8.08
CA LEU A 166 8.53 -13.07 -7.27
C LEU A 166 9.85 -13.38 -6.55
N ALA A 167 10.76 -12.41 -6.59
CA ALA A 167 12.00 -12.52 -5.84
C ALA A 167 11.74 -12.63 -4.33
N THR A 168 12.56 -13.39 -3.61
CA THR A 168 12.41 -13.63 -2.17
C THR A 168 12.30 -12.32 -1.36
N HIS A 169 13.06 -11.29 -1.77
CA HIS A 169 13.01 -9.98 -1.11
C HIS A 169 11.68 -9.25 -1.33
N THR A 170 11.05 -9.43 -2.50
CA THR A 170 9.71 -8.88 -2.79
C THR A 170 8.65 -9.57 -1.94
N VAL A 171 8.69 -10.90 -1.84
CA VAL A 171 7.78 -11.66 -0.97
C VAL A 171 7.95 -11.27 0.50
N ARG A 172 9.20 -11.04 0.94
CA ARG A 172 9.47 -10.56 2.31
C ARG A 172 8.87 -9.17 2.55
N ALA A 173 9.05 -8.24 1.62
CA ALA A 173 8.51 -6.89 1.72
C ALA A 173 6.97 -6.88 1.70
N GLN A 174 6.35 -7.69 0.84
CA GLN A 174 4.91 -7.92 0.80
C GLN A 174 4.37 -8.40 2.15
N ARG A 175 4.99 -9.43 2.73
CA ARG A 175 4.61 -9.97 4.05
C ARG A 175 4.79 -8.94 5.16
N GLN A 176 5.87 -8.16 5.10
CA GLN A 176 6.13 -7.08 6.06
C GLN A 176 5.04 -6.01 5.97
N LEU A 177 4.68 -5.55 4.76
CA LEU A 177 3.61 -4.58 4.55
C LEU A 177 2.28 -5.08 5.13
N ALA A 178 1.89 -6.31 4.80
CA ALA A 178 0.68 -6.93 5.31
C ALA A 178 0.70 -7.07 6.85
N SER A 179 1.84 -7.44 7.44
CA SER A 179 1.99 -7.57 8.90
C SER A 179 1.82 -6.23 9.60
N VAL A 180 2.50 -5.18 9.12
CA VAL A 180 2.39 -3.82 9.70
C VAL A 180 0.98 -3.27 9.53
N LEU A 181 0.34 -3.52 8.38
CA LEU A 181 -1.05 -3.13 8.18
C LEU A 181 -1.98 -3.82 9.18
N ARG A 182 -1.86 -5.13 9.37
CA ARG A 182 -2.67 -5.86 10.36
C ARG A 182 -2.48 -5.33 11.79
N GLU A 183 -1.28 -4.95 12.14
CA GLU A 183 -1.00 -4.31 13.43
C GLU A 183 -1.75 -2.98 13.56
N ARG A 184 -1.77 -2.17 12.50
CA ARG A 184 -2.54 -0.91 12.46
C ARG A 184 -4.04 -1.14 12.55
N LEU A 185 -4.57 -2.09 11.79
CA LEU A 185 -6.00 -2.41 11.81
C LEU A 185 -6.49 -2.86 13.20
N ARG A 186 -5.64 -3.57 13.95
CA ARG A 186 -5.96 -3.97 15.33
C ARG A 186 -5.91 -2.82 16.34
N SER A 187 -5.29 -1.72 15.99
CA SER A 187 -5.16 -0.53 16.86
C SER A 187 -6.17 0.58 16.56
N LEU A 188 -7.09 0.36 15.59
CA LEU A 188 -8.22 1.25 15.30
C LEU A 188 -9.37 1.02 16.29
#